data_4cee271ca4fa8529e3816dd9a5869913
#
_entry.id   4cee271ca4fa8529e3816dd9a5869913
#
_cell.length_a   1.000
_cell.length_b   1.000
_cell.length_c   1.000
_cell.angle_alpha   90.00
_cell.angle_beta   90.00
_cell.angle_gamma   90.00
#
_symmetry.space_group_name_H-M   'P 1'
#
loop_
_entity.id
_entity.type
_entity.pdbx_description
1 polymer ?
#
loop_
_entity_poly.entity_id
_entity_poly.type
_entity_poly.pdbx_seq_one_letter_code
_entity_poly.pdbx_strand_id
1 'polypeptide(L)'
;MVENIPRLFQAYVAPAIFISAAALLALSINVRLMGMVSRLREFHRERREAAAAGRVAEAEVLADQIISIEGRAELIRKSFLFTLFCLAGTVVACLFLGLGLYWNYAQVLAAIAISIAILSLLSGTFYYIAEVLVALSSVREEADFFRLSETKASGGGKPETEEPEEGWQEQQG
;
A
#
# COMPACT_ATOMS: atom_id res chain seq x y z
N MET A 1 -47.15 16.94 -2.53
CA MET A 1 -45.86 17.33 -3.12
C MET A 1 -44.84 17.77 -2.06
N VAL A 2 -45.23 18.48 -1.02
CA VAL A 2 -44.35 19.03 0.02
C VAL A 2 -43.84 17.95 1.00
N GLU A 3 -44.59 16.88 1.24
CA GLU A 3 -44.24 15.81 2.18
C GLU A 3 -43.02 14.93 1.72
N ASN A 4 -42.65 14.98 0.46
CA ASN A 4 -41.55 14.17 -0.08
C ASN A 4 -40.17 14.85 0.05
N ILE A 5 -40.15 16.16 0.34
CA ILE A 5 -38.89 16.93 0.42
C ILE A 5 -37.97 16.43 1.56
N PRO A 6 -38.46 16.18 2.79
CA PRO A 6 -37.62 15.68 3.88
C PRO A 6 -37.05 14.28 3.59
N ARG A 7 -37.84 13.39 2.99
CA ARG A 7 -37.45 12.06 2.60
C ARG A 7 -36.36 12.08 1.53
N LEU A 8 -36.45 13.01 0.60
CA LEU A 8 -35.42 13.22 -0.42
C LEU A 8 -34.12 13.69 0.19
N PHE A 9 -34.14 14.71 1.04
CA PHE A 9 -32.96 15.17 1.75
C PHE A 9 -32.28 14.02 2.52
N GLN A 10 -33.07 13.22 3.22
CA GLN A 10 -32.55 12.05 3.95
C GLN A 10 -31.95 11.00 3.01
N ALA A 11 -32.52 10.78 1.82
CA ALA A 11 -31.99 9.85 0.84
C ALA A 11 -30.65 10.29 0.22
N TYR A 12 -30.38 11.60 0.16
CA TYR A 12 -29.11 12.14 -0.37
C TYR A 12 -28.01 12.25 0.69
N VAL A 13 -28.34 12.29 1.97
CA VAL A 13 -27.32 12.39 3.06
C VAL A 13 -26.42 11.17 3.09
N ALA A 14 -26.96 9.96 2.95
CA ALA A 14 -26.18 8.74 3.00
C ALA A 14 -25.15 8.65 1.84
N PRO A 15 -25.51 8.85 0.56
CA PRO A 15 -24.54 8.93 -0.52
C PRO A 15 -23.49 10.04 -0.36
N ALA A 16 -23.88 11.20 0.18
CA ALA A 16 -22.95 12.31 0.40
C ALA A 16 -21.86 11.96 1.42
N ILE A 17 -22.23 11.32 2.54
CA ILE A 17 -21.28 10.82 3.53
C ILE A 17 -20.38 9.74 2.91
N PHE A 18 -20.94 8.85 2.11
CA PHE A 18 -20.22 7.79 1.43
C PHE A 18 -19.18 8.34 0.43
N ILE A 19 -19.54 9.37 -0.36
CA ILE A 19 -18.63 10.08 -1.26
C ILE A 19 -17.47 10.69 -0.47
N SER A 20 -17.76 11.35 0.65
CA SER A 20 -16.74 11.97 1.49
C SER A 20 -15.73 10.95 2.04
N ALA A 21 -16.22 9.80 2.54
CA ALA A 21 -15.38 8.72 3.03
C ALA A 21 -14.53 8.11 1.92
N ALA A 22 -15.11 7.82 0.76
CA ALA A 22 -14.41 7.29 -0.40
C ALA A 22 -13.38 8.28 -0.97
N ALA A 23 -13.65 9.58 -0.95
CA ALA A 23 -12.72 10.62 -1.38
C ALA A 23 -11.51 10.72 -0.45
N LEU A 24 -11.68 10.61 0.87
CA LEU A 24 -10.57 10.56 1.83
C LEU A 24 -9.70 9.32 1.61
N LEU A 25 -10.31 8.16 1.34
CA LEU A 25 -9.58 6.95 1.00
C LEU A 25 -8.80 7.13 -0.31
N ALA A 26 -9.41 7.70 -1.35
CA ALA A 26 -8.76 8.00 -2.63
C ALA A 26 -7.56 8.94 -2.43
N LEU A 27 -7.69 9.96 -1.59
CA LEU A 27 -6.60 10.87 -1.26
C LEU A 27 -5.43 10.12 -0.59
N SER A 28 -5.71 9.27 0.38
CA SER A 28 -4.71 8.45 1.06
C SER A 28 -3.96 7.54 0.09
N ILE A 29 -4.68 6.85 -0.80
CA ILE A 29 -4.09 5.97 -1.83
C ILE A 29 -3.25 6.80 -2.81
N ASN A 30 -3.73 7.98 -3.23
CA ASN A 30 -3.03 8.85 -4.17
C ASN A 30 -1.68 9.34 -3.62
N VAL A 31 -1.63 9.76 -2.35
CA VAL A 31 -0.38 10.19 -1.69
C VAL A 31 0.65 9.05 -1.71
N ARG A 32 0.21 7.83 -1.41
CA ARG A 32 1.08 6.65 -1.43
C ARG A 32 1.56 6.29 -2.84
N LEU A 33 0.68 6.37 -3.83
CA LEU A 33 1.00 6.14 -5.24
C LEU A 33 2.05 7.14 -5.74
N MET A 34 1.88 8.43 -5.41
CA MET A 34 2.84 9.48 -5.78
C MET A 34 4.22 9.24 -5.16
N GLY A 35 4.28 8.79 -3.91
CA GLY A 35 5.53 8.41 -3.24
C GLY A 35 6.26 7.27 -3.96
N MET A 36 5.52 6.24 -4.41
CA MET A 36 6.10 5.14 -5.19
C MET A 36 6.58 5.57 -6.58
N VAL A 37 5.80 6.39 -7.29
CA VAL A 37 6.18 6.92 -8.60
C VAL A 37 7.45 7.78 -8.49
N SER A 38 7.59 8.56 -7.43
CA SER A 38 8.80 9.36 -7.18
C SER A 38 10.04 8.48 -6.98
N ARG A 39 9.93 7.43 -6.14
CA ARG A 39 11.01 6.46 -5.93
C ARG A 39 11.37 5.71 -7.21
N LEU A 40 10.37 5.29 -7.98
CA LEU A 40 10.60 4.58 -9.24
C LEU A 40 11.39 5.45 -10.24
N ARG A 41 11.08 6.74 -10.34
CA ARG A 41 11.84 7.68 -11.17
C ARG A 41 13.29 7.83 -10.71
N GLU A 42 13.52 7.86 -9.40
CA GLU A 42 14.87 7.92 -8.81
C GLU A 42 15.68 6.68 -9.18
N PHE A 43 15.16 5.47 -8.95
CA PHE A 43 15.84 4.23 -9.32
C PHE A 43 16.10 4.10 -10.82
N HIS A 44 15.17 4.55 -11.67
CA HIS A 44 15.42 4.57 -13.11
C HIS A 44 16.55 5.56 -13.49
N ARG A 45 16.71 6.66 -12.77
CA ARG A 45 17.80 7.60 -12.96
C ARG A 45 19.13 6.97 -12.54
N GLU A 46 19.20 6.43 -11.32
CA GLU A 46 20.39 5.77 -10.78
C GLU A 46 20.85 4.61 -11.65
N ARG A 47 19.92 3.78 -12.12
CA ARG A 47 20.23 2.69 -13.06
C ARG A 47 20.87 3.18 -14.35
N ARG A 48 20.37 4.29 -14.91
CA ARG A 48 20.96 4.88 -16.13
C ARG A 48 22.35 5.43 -15.87
N GLU A 49 22.57 6.07 -14.74
CA GLU A 49 23.87 6.59 -14.32
C GLU A 49 24.88 5.46 -14.08
N ALA A 50 24.49 4.39 -13.41
CA ALA A 50 25.32 3.20 -13.19
C ALA A 50 25.69 2.52 -14.53
N ALA A 51 24.74 2.36 -15.44
CA ALA A 51 24.97 1.78 -16.76
C ALA A 51 25.93 2.65 -17.61
N ALA A 52 25.78 3.98 -17.59
CA ALA A 52 26.66 4.92 -18.27
C ALA A 52 28.09 4.92 -17.70
N ALA A 53 28.23 4.65 -16.40
CA ALA A 53 29.53 4.53 -15.73
C ALA A 53 30.16 3.13 -15.87
N GLY A 54 29.55 2.18 -16.60
CA GLY A 54 30.03 0.81 -16.78
C GLY A 54 29.89 -0.10 -15.56
N ARG A 55 29.14 0.31 -14.53
CA ARG A 55 28.87 -0.47 -13.30
C ARG A 55 27.70 -1.45 -13.51
N VAL A 56 27.94 -2.48 -14.33
CA VAL A 56 26.90 -3.41 -14.80
C VAL A 56 26.22 -4.14 -13.65
N ALA A 57 26.97 -4.63 -12.66
CA ALA A 57 26.42 -5.36 -11.51
C ALA A 57 25.47 -4.50 -10.67
N GLU A 58 25.79 -3.23 -10.48
CA GLU A 58 24.92 -2.28 -9.75
C GLU A 58 23.65 -1.95 -10.55
N ALA A 59 23.77 -1.80 -11.86
CA ALA A 59 22.63 -1.57 -12.75
C ALA A 59 21.66 -2.76 -12.78
N GLU A 60 22.15 -4.01 -12.59
CA GLU A 60 21.35 -5.21 -12.52
C GLU A 60 20.59 -5.32 -11.18
N VAL A 61 21.25 -5.05 -10.07
CA VAL A 61 20.58 -4.98 -8.74
C VAL A 61 19.46 -3.92 -8.73
N LEU A 62 19.72 -2.75 -9.32
CA LEU A 62 18.70 -1.70 -9.44
C LEU A 62 17.52 -2.13 -10.35
N ALA A 63 17.79 -2.97 -11.37
CA ALA A 63 16.72 -3.49 -12.22
C ALA A 63 15.75 -4.40 -11.44
N ASP A 64 16.26 -5.28 -10.59
CA ASP A 64 15.44 -6.17 -9.76
C ASP A 64 14.60 -5.38 -8.74
N GLN A 65 15.18 -4.33 -8.15
CA GLN A 65 14.44 -3.44 -7.25
C GLN A 65 13.32 -2.70 -7.98
N ILE A 66 13.54 -2.23 -9.21
CA ILE A 66 12.53 -1.58 -10.04
C ILE A 66 11.36 -2.53 -10.29
N ILE A 67 11.61 -3.78 -10.68
CA ILE A 67 10.56 -4.78 -10.94
C ILE A 67 9.71 -5.02 -9.68
N SER A 68 10.33 -5.12 -8.52
CA SER A 68 9.62 -5.29 -7.25
C SER A 68 8.70 -4.11 -6.93
N ILE A 69 9.16 -2.88 -7.15
CA ILE A 69 8.38 -1.66 -6.90
C ILE A 69 7.26 -1.51 -7.94
N GLU A 70 7.49 -1.84 -9.21
CA GLU A 70 6.47 -1.80 -10.27
C GLU A 70 5.29 -2.73 -9.95
N GLY A 71 5.56 -3.95 -9.48
CA GLY A 71 4.52 -4.89 -9.06
C GLY A 71 3.63 -4.32 -7.94
N ARG A 72 4.23 -3.66 -6.96
CA ARG A 72 3.49 -3.01 -5.86
C ARG A 72 2.72 -1.78 -6.33
N ALA A 73 3.32 -0.96 -7.21
CA ALA A 73 2.67 0.22 -7.77
C ALA A 73 1.42 -0.15 -8.59
N GLU A 74 1.42 -1.31 -9.27
CA GLU A 74 0.26 -1.80 -10.01
C GLU A 74 -0.91 -2.18 -9.09
N LEU A 75 -0.66 -2.76 -7.91
CA LEU A 75 -1.69 -3.05 -6.90
C LEU A 75 -2.35 -1.76 -6.41
N ILE A 76 -1.55 -0.75 -6.07
CA ILE A 76 -2.06 0.57 -5.64
C ILE A 76 -2.84 1.24 -6.76
N ARG A 77 -2.36 1.19 -8.00
CA ARG A 77 -3.04 1.75 -9.15
C ARG A 77 -4.42 1.13 -9.35
N LYS A 78 -4.53 -0.21 -9.24
CA LYS A 78 -5.82 -0.91 -9.32
C LYS A 78 -6.74 -0.49 -8.18
N SER A 79 -6.24 -0.44 -6.94
CA SER A 79 -7.00 0.05 -5.79
C SER A 79 -7.54 1.46 -6.02
N PHE A 80 -6.71 2.37 -6.52
CA PHE A 80 -7.10 3.75 -6.83
C PHE A 80 -8.18 3.82 -7.89
N LEU A 81 -8.05 3.07 -8.99
CA LEU A 81 -9.05 3.02 -10.05
C LEU A 81 -10.41 2.51 -9.54
N PHE A 82 -10.43 1.43 -8.76
CA PHE A 82 -11.68 0.92 -8.17
C PHE A 82 -12.33 1.95 -7.24
N THR A 83 -11.55 2.71 -6.47
CA THR A 83 -12.06 3.78 -5.62
C THR A 83 -12.66 4.93 -6.45
N LEU A 84 -12.03 5.30 -7.57
CA LEU A 84 -12.60 6.28 -8.51
C LEU A 84 -13.89 5.78 -9.18
N PHE A 85 -13.96 4.50 -9.57
CA PHE A 85 -15.18 3.90 -10.09
C PHE A 85 -16.30 3.90 -9.05
N CYS A 86 -15.98 3.67 -7.77
CA CYS A 86 -16.94 3.81 -6.69
C CYS A 86 -17.50 5.24 -6.60
N LEU A 87 -16.63 6.26 -6.62
CA LEU A 87 -17.06 7.66 -6.59
C LEU A 87 -17.96 8.00 -7.78
N ALA A 88 -17.56 7.63 -8.99
CA ALA A 88 -18.34 7.85 -10.21
C ALA A 88 -19.69 7.12 -10.14
N GLY A 89 -19.72 5.86 -9.71
CA GLY A 89 -20.94 5.07 -9.54
C GLY A 89 -21.90 5.68 -8.51
N THR A 90 -21.37 6.24 -7.42
CA THR A 90 -22.20 6.92 -6.41
C THR A 90 -22.82 8.20 -6.95
N VAL A 91 -22.08 9.00 -7.73
CA VAL A 91 -22.62 10.19 -8.40
C VAL A 91 -23.74 9.80 -9.38
N VAL A 92 -23.54 8.74 -10.17
CA VAL A 92 -24.56 8.21 -11.09
C VAL A 92 -25.81 7.74 -10.31
N ALA A 93 -25.60 7.04 -9.17
CA ALA A 93 -26.71 6.62 -8.31
C ALA A 93 -27.50 7.83 -7.76
N CYS A 94 -26.85 8.91 -7.38
CA CYS A 94 -27.51 10.16 -6.96
C CYS A 94 -28.35 10.76 -8.10
N LEU A 95 -27.86 10.76 -9.33
CA LEU A 95 -28.64 11.22 -10.49
C LEU A 95 -29.89 10.38 -10.70
N PHE A 96 -29.79 9.05 -10.63
CA PHE A 96 -30.95 8.17 -10.74
C PHE A 96 -31.93 8.32 -9.58
N LEU A 97 -31.45 8.59 -8.36
CA LEU A 97 -32.32 8.92 -7.23
C LEU A 97 -33.15 10.17 -7.49
N GLY A 98 -32.55 11.21 -8.08
CA GLY A 98 -33.27 12.43 -8.49
C GLY A 98 -34.30 12.17 -9.59
N LEU A 99 -33.92 11.38 -10.62
CA LEU A 99 -34.85 10.96 -11.68
C LEU A 99 -36.00 10.07 -11.15
N GLY A 100 -35.74 9.33 -10.07
CA GLY A 100 -36.74 8.46 -9.43
C GLY A 100 -37.99 9.16 -8.91
N LEU A 101 -37.96 10.50 -8.84
CA LEU A 101 -39.14 11.33 -8.57
C LEU A 101 -40.16 11.32 -9.72
N TYR A 102 -39.65 11.11 -10.93
CA TYR A 102 -40.46 11.14 -12.15
C TYR A 102 -40.75 9.74 -12.68
N TRP A 103 -39.82 8.79 -12.47
CA TRP A 103 -39.90 7.44 -13.01
C TRP A 103 -39.53 6.39 -11.94
N ASN A 104 -40.46 5.50 -11.61
CA ASN A 104 -40.24 4.43 -10.62
C ASN A 104 -39.07 3.50 -10.98
N TYR A 105 -38.82 3.26 -12.28
CA TYR A 105 -37.67 2.45 -12.71
C TYR A 105 -36.31 3.07 -12.34
N ALA A 106 -36.23 4.40 -12.25
CA ALA A 106 -34.99 5.07 -11.91
C ALA A 106 -34.53 4.78 -10.47
N GLN A 107 -35.46 4.49 -9.54
CA GLN A 107 -35.12 4.07 -8.17
C GLN A 107 -34.41 2.71 -8.16
N VAL A 108 -34.86 1.76 -9.00
CA VAL A 108 -34.21 0.45 -9.12
C VAL A 108 -32.81 0.61 -9.71
N LEU A 109 -32.65 1.45 -10.75
CA LEU A 109 -31.33 1.74 -11.32
C LEU A 109 -30.40 2.41 -10.31
N ALA A 110 -30.91 3.31 -9.48
CA ALA A 110 -30.13 3.93 -8.38
C ALA A 110 -29.64 2.87 -7.39
N ALA A 111 -30.49 1.92 -6.98
CA ALA A 111 -30.14 0.85 -6.08
C ALA A 111 -29.06 -0.08 -6.69
N ILE A 112 -29.16 -0.41 -7.95
CA ILE A 112 -28.15 -1.20 -8.67
C ILE A 112 -26.83 -0.42 -8.75
N ALA A 113 -26.86 0.86 -9.10
CA ALA A 113 -25.68 1.69 -9.22
C ALA A 113 -24.93 1.83 -7.87
N ILE A 114 -25.64 2.03 -6.76
CA ILE A 114 -25.02 2.10 -5.42
C ILE A 114 -24.42 0.75 -5.02
N SER A 115 -25.08 -0.36 -5.34
CA SER A 115 -24.55 -1.70 -5.07
C SER A 115 -23.25 -1.97 -5.82
N ILE A 116 -23.19 -1.59 -7.09
CA ILE A 116 -21.97 -1.68 -7.91
C ILE A 116 -20.86 -0.77 -7.33
N ALA A 117 -21.19 0.44 -6.88
CA ALA A 117 -20.25 1.35 -6.27
C ALA A 117 -19.66 0.77 -4.98
N ILE A 118 -20.48 0.15 -4.12
CA ILE A 118 -20.02 -0.49 -2.88
C ILE A 118 -19.10 -1.69 -3.19
N LEU A 119 -19.47 -2.54 -4.17
CA LEU A 119 -18.62 -3.66 -4.59
C LEU A 119 -17.29 -3.19 -5.17
N SER A 120 -17.31 -2.08 -5.91
CA SER A 120 -16.09 -1.46 -6.43
C SER A 120 -15.19 -0.96 -5.31
N LEU A 121 -15.74 -0.29 -4.29
CA LEU A 121 -14.98 0.16 -3.11
C LEU A 121 -14.38 -1.02 -2.35
N LEU A 122 -15.16 -2.09 -2.16
CA LEU A 122 -14.69 -3.29 -1.49
C LEU A 122 -13.51 -3.91 -2.25
N SER A 123 -13.62 -4.03 -3.57
CA SER A 123 -12.53 -4.54 -4.43
C SER A 123 -11.28 -3.65 -4.33
N GLY A 124 -11.45 -2.33 -4.39
CA GLY A 124 -10.36 -1.37 -4.22
C GLY A 124 -9.65 -1.52 -2.86
N THR A 125 -10.43 -1.71 -1.80
CA THR A 125 -9.90 -1.91 -0.44
C THR A 125 -9.12 -3.23 -0.34
N PHE A 126 -9.57 -4.32 -0.98
CA PHE A 126 -8.83 -5.58 -1.02
C PHE A 126 -7.47 -5.43 -1.71
N TYR A 127 -7.41 -4.75 -2.85
CA TYR A 127 -6.13 -4.46 -3.51
C TYR A 127 -5.20 -3.62 -2.65
N TYR A 128 -5.74 -2.65 -1.90
CA TYR A 128 -4.97 -1.84 -0.97
C TYR A 128 -4.40 -2.66 0.18
N ILE A 129 -5.21 -3.54 0.78
CA ILE A 129 -4.77 -4.45 1.84
C ILE A 129 -3.68 -5.40 1.32
N ALA A 130 -3.87 -5.98 0.15
CA ALA A 130 -2.89 -6.88 -0.47
C ALA A 130 -1.53 -6.18 -0.65
N GLU A 131 -1.52 -4.93 -1.11
CA GLU A 131 -0.29 -4.14 -1.24
C GLU A 131 0.38 -3.91 0.12
N VAL A 132 -0.39 -3.53 1.14
CA VAL A 132 0.13 -3.29 2.49
C VAL A 132 0.77 -4.57 3.07
N LEU A 133 0.16 -5.72 2.85
CA LEU A 133 0.71 -7.01 3.29
C LEU A 133 2.02 -7.35 2.58
N VAL A 134 2.09 -7.13 1.26
CA VAL A 134 3.33 -7.32 0.48
C VAL A 134 4.42 -6.35 0.95
N ALA A 135 4.07 -5.10 1.25
CA ALA A 135 5.02 -4.13 1.78
C ALA A 135 5.62 -4.54 3.13
N LEU A 136 4.79 -5.10 4.02
CA LEU A 136 5.21 -5.56 5.34
C LEU A 136 6.09 -6.81 5.29
N SER A 137 5.82 -7.76 4.38
CA SER A 137 6.65 -8.97 4.23
C SER A 137 8.07 -8.63 3.79
N SER A 138 8.23 -7.70 2.86
CA SER A 138 9.54 -7.23 2.37
C SER A 138 10.40 -6.62 3.50
N VAL A 139 9.78 -5.82 4.39
CA VAL A 139 10.49 -5.23 5.54
C VAL A 139 10.89 -6.28 6.58
N ARG A 140 10.07 -7.32 6.77
CA ARG A 140 10.39 -8.41 7.70
C ARG A 140 11.59 -9.24 7.21
N GLU A 141 11.66 -9.56 5.94
CA GLU A 141 12.80 -10.30 5.36
C GLU A 141 14.13 -9.54 5.54
N GLU A 142 14.13 -8.22 5.33
CA GLU A 142 15.30 -7.38 5.59
C GLU A 142 15.68 -7.38 7.09
N ALA A 143 14.72 -7.25 7.98
CA ALA A 143 14.97 -7.24 9.43
C ALA A 143 15.53 -8.59 9.92
N ASP A 144 15.03 -9.71 9.41
CA ASP A 144 15.51 -11.05 9.76
C ASP A 144 16.92 -11.30 9.22
N PHE A 145 17.25 -10.80 8.02
CA PHE A 145 18.60 -10.87 7.46
C PHE A 145 19.61 -10.09 8.32
N PHE A 146 19.28 -8.90 8.77
CA PHE A 146 20.13 -8.11 9.68
C PHE A 146 20.32 -8.80 11.04
N ARG A 147 19.28 -9.38 11.62
CA ARG A 147 19.38 -10.15 12.86
C ARG A 147 20.28 -11.37 12.74
N LEU A 148 20.19 -12.10 11.62
CA LEU A 148 21.03 -13.26 11.37
C LEU A 148 22.50 -12.86 11.15
N SER A 149 22.78 -11.73 10.54
CA SER A 149 24.13 -11.20 10.35
C SER A 149 24.76 -10.72 11.68
N GLU A 150 23.99 -10.05 12.55
CA GLU A 150 24.44 -9.68 13.89
C GLU A 150 24.71 -10.90 14.78
N THR A 151 23.87 -11.92 14.73
CA THR A 151 24.07 -13.15 15.50
C THR A 151 25.33 -13.90 15.03
N LYS A 152 25.62 -13.89 13.72
CA LYS A 152 26.88 -14.45 13.18
C LYS A 152 28.11 -13.64 13.59
N ALA A 153 28.02 -12.34 13.61
CA ALA A 153 29.12 -11.46 14.05
C ALA A 153 29.40 -11.59 15.55
N SER A 154 28.36 -11.75 16.37
CA SER A 154 28.47 -11.95 17.82
C SER A 154 28.86 -13.38 18.23
N GLY A 155 28.56 -14.37 17.41
CA GLY A 155 28.91 -15.78 17.69
C GLY A 155 30.33 -16.18 17.29
N GLY A 156 31.09 -15.31 16.61
CA GLY A 156 32.47 -15.54 16.20
C GLY A 156 33.54 -15.18 17.25
N GLY A 157 33.16 -14.54 18.33
CA GLY A 157 34.04 -14.22 19.45
C GLY A 157 33.92 -15.24 20.58
N LYS A 158 34.51 -16.43 20.41
CA LYS A 158 34.79 -17.32 21.52
C LYS A 158 35.90 -16.65 22.33
N PRO A 159 35.71 -16.32 23.60
CA PRO A 159 36.84 -15.92 24.44
C PRO A 159 37.75 -17.14 24.54
N GLU A 160 38.99 -17.00 24.07
CA GLU A 160 40.07 -17.87 24.48
C GLU A 160 40.10 -17.81 26.00
N THR A 161 39.76 -18.92 26.62
CA THR A 161 40.03 -19.18 28.02
C THR A 161 41.51 -19.11 28.17
N GLU A 162 42.03 -18.03 28.74
CA GLU A 162 43.33 -18.01 29.37
C GLU A 162 43.32 -19.10 30.44
N GLU A 163 44.11 -20.16 30.17
CA GLU A 163 44.51 -21.10 31.20
C GLU A 163 45.22 -20.37 32.30
N PRO A 164 44.88 -20.59 33.59
CA PRO A 164 45.68 -20.08 34.68
C PRO A 164 47.00 -20.87 34.70
N GLU A 165 48.14 -20.19 34.49
CA GLU A 165 49.44 -20.69 34.79
C GLU A 165 49.52 -21.04 36.29
N GLU A 166 49.31 -22.31 36.62
CA GLU A 166 49.81 -22.93 37.85
C GLU A 166 51.34 -23.03 37.77
N GLY A 167 52.01 -22.42 38.70
CA GLY A 167 53.40 -22.79 38.89
C GLY A 167 54.32 -21.69 39.33
N TRP A 168 54.23 -21.25 40.54
CA TRP A 168 55.42 -20.82 41.31
C TRP A 168 55.14 -21.04 42.80
N GLN A 169 55.30 -22.27 43.23
CA GLN A 169 55.63 -22.54 44.63
C GLN A 169 57.06 -22.99 44.67
N GLU A 170 57.66 -22.59 45.74
CA GLU A 170 58.94 -23.00 46.33
C GLU A 170 60.21 -22.32 45.81
N GLN A 171 60.66 -21.36 46.61
CA GLN A 171 61.89 -21.57 47.38
C GLN A 171 62.25 -20.35 48.26
N GLN A 172 62.65 -20.67 49.52
CA GLN A 172 63.44 -19.92 50.51
C GLN A 172 62.58 -19.19 51.51
N GLY A 173 62.76 -19.42 52.85
CA GLY A 173 63.76 -20.12 53.64
C GLY A 173 63.29 -20.02 55.07
#